data_4d5854a1455c7572778d896eb6ce7297
#
_entry.id   4d5854a1455c7572778d896eb6ce7297
#
_cell.length_a   1.000
_cell.length_b   1.000
_cell.length_c   1.000
_cell.angle_alpha   90.00
_cell.angle_beta   90.00
_cell.angle_gamma   90.00
#
_symmetry.space_group_name_H-M   'P 1'
#
loop_
_entity.id
_entity.type
_entity.pdbx_description
1 polymer ?
#
loop_
_entity_poly.entity_id
_entity_poly.type
_entity_poly.pdbx_seq_one_letter_code
_entity_poly.pdbx_strand_id
1 'polypeptide(L)'
;MCKIKLSSKQQEIASLKDGAILVRASAGSGKTRVLVERIKMLAGMTKRKVLAITFTNKACEEIRTRLAEVDENLLEHVFVATFHGLCESIIESHIAATRFVTMPQIFADDDRKKILEETITETPSLSQWYRGLNDKERRETLYRALDNISLIKRSVILDDELSKVIKDGQMRNLYLSYREQMDSLNAIDFDDLLLNAYQLLIHNPRIADLYRRSFTYICVDEAQDLNKAQYMVLRAITGSEHKNVMLVGDTKQSIYAFNGSSSKYMDDWFVNDYTPTIYNLNENYRSAKAILDYAQKVVHDDTLDVTLPYTGVCKEYAYDTPCEEAQEVVSGIKSLVGTEIEGYDGKLSYSDIAVLARNKFVLGKIEEQLKSSNLPYHYKTTGAGLEFASTAAKAFDLAMVVRTNPYDRLHLDMLQSIVGVSHCKSLEQVVESISDAFLKEVVQQASLLEDDGSNMYQTIKSVLNTLKASNASEFKSTDEALAVFDEFELLKHHWSSYAKSVTNYSLSAFRNAMSLGQTSVASLDVEGVTLSTVHTMKGQQAVVVFLVGMDEGTFPDYRAIKKGNNSIEMQQEKNNLYVAIT
;
A
#
# COMPACT_ATOMS: atom_id res chain seq x y z
N MET A 1 12.27 -17.19 -22.59
CA MET A 1 12.76 -15.81 -22.40
C MET A 1 14.27 -15.78 -22.39
N CYS A 2 14.90 -14.99 -23.25
CA CYS A 2 16.36 -14.81 -23.27
C CYS A 2 16.76 -14.16 -21.95
N LYS A 3 17.67 -14.79 -21.17
CA LYS A 3 18.19 -14.19 -19.92
C LYS A 3 18.98 -12.93 -20.30
N ILE A 4 18.34 -11.77 -20.23
CA ILE A 4 19.04 -10.49 -20.43
C ILE A 4 20.16 -10.43 -19.39
N LYS A 5 21.42 -10.34 -19.81
CA LYS A 5 22.57 -10.24 -18.91
C LYS A 5 22.57 -8.87 -18.21
N LEU A 6 23.08 -8.83 -16.99
CA LEU A 6 23.36 -7.55 -16.32
C LEU A 6 24.43 -6.77 -17.11
N SER A 7 24.32 -5.44 -17.15
CA SER A 7 25.43 -4.61 -17.62
C SER A 7 26.63 -4.72 -16.68
N SER A 8 27.81 -4.33 -17.15
CA SER A 8 29.03 -4.38 -16.32
C SER A 8 28.86 -3.62 -15.02
N LYS A 9 28.18 -2.47 -15.05
CA LYS A 9 27.92 -1.62 -13.89
C LYS A 9 26.87 -2.24 -12.94
N GLN A 10 25.83 -2.82 -13.51
CA GLN A 10 24.83 -3.57 -12.72
C GLN A 10 25.47 -4.78 -12.04
N GLN A 11 26.38 -5.50 -12.73
CA GLN A 11 27.08 -6.64 -12.19
C GLN A 11 28.08 -6.25 -11.09
N GLU A 12 28.79 -5.12 -11.27
CA GLU A 12 29.66 -4.54 -10.24
C GLU A 12 28.85 -4.28 -8.96
N ILE A 13 27.75 -3.53 -9.04
CA ILE A 13 26.90 -3.19 -7.87
C ILE A 13 26.33 -4.45 -7.22
N ALA A 14 25.83 -5.41 -8.00
CA ALA A 14 25.28 -6.65 -7.47
C ALA A 14 26.34 -7.48 -6.72
N SER A 15 27.62 -7.41 -7.13
CA SER A 15 28.73 -8.19 -6.54
C SER A 15 29.35 -7.57 -5.29
N LEU A 16 29.01 -6.33 -4.93
CA LEU A 16 29.53 -5.68 -3.72
C LEU A 16 29.12 -6.44 -2.46
N LYS A 17 30.04 -6.64 -1.53
CA LYS A 17 29.78 -7.42 -0.30
C LYS A 17 29.48 -6.50 0.87
N ASP A 18 30.46 -5.77 1.32
CA ASP A 18 30.44 -5.05 2.58
C ASP A 18 30.37 -3.53 2.39
N GLY A 19 29.89 -2.85 3.42
CA GLY A 19 29.79 -1.40 3.47
C GLY A 19 28.43 -0.86 3.06
N ALA A 20 28.26 0.44 3.28
CA ALA A 20 27.06 1.15 2.90
C ALA A 20 27.10 1.51 1.41
N ILE A 21 25.98 1.33 0.72
CA ILE A 21 25.87 1.53 -0.73
C ILE A 21 24.63 2.37 -1.00
N LEU A 22 24.79 3.44 -1.76
CA LEU A 22 23.69 4.23 -2.29
C LEU A 22 23.66 4.09 -3.82
N VAL A 23 22.56 3.56 -4.34
CA VAL A 23 22.35 3.45 -5.79
C VAL A 23 21.29 4.46 -6.21
N ARG A 24 21.71 5.50 -6.90
CA ARG A 24 20.83 6.43 -7.60
C ARG A 24 20.53 5.84 -8.96
N ALA A 25 19.31 5.43 -9.18
CA ALA A 25 18.93 4.62 -10.34
C ALA A 25 17.73 5.25 -11.03
N SER A 26 17.89 5.66 -12.27
CA SER A 26 16.83 6.26 -13.07
C SER A 26 15.71 5.29 -13.41
N ALA A 27 14.57 5.81 -13.90
CA ALA A 27 13.45 5.00 -14.38
C ALA A 27 13.95 3.93 -15.39
N GLY A 28 13.43 2.72 -15.29
CA GLY A 28 13.76 1.64 -16.24
C GLY A 28 15.21 1.14 -16.20
N SER A 29 16.04 1.55 -15.24
CA SER A 29 17.46 1.14 -15.15
C SER A 29 17.68 -0.27 -14.57
N GLY A 30 16.61 -0.99 -14.25
CA GLY A 30 16.70 -2.33 -13.67
C GLY A 30 17.03 -2.34 -12.17
N LYS A 31 16.63 -1.32 -11.42
CA LYS A 31 16.78 -1.21 -9.94
C LYS A 31 16.52 -2.52 -9.21
N THR A 32 15.29 -3.00 -9.32
CA THR A 32 14.83 -4.22 -8.65
C THR A 32 15.62 -5.46 -9.09
N ARG A 33 16.04 -5.50 -10.34
CA ARG A 33 16.85 -6.61 -10.85
C ARG A 33 18.25 -6.65 -10.21
N VAL A 34 18.94 -5.51 -10.14
CA VAL A 34 20.24 -5.41 -9.46
C VAL A 34 20.10 -5.77 -7.99
N LEU A 35 19.03 -5.30 -7.34
CA LEU A 35 18.72 -5.62 -5.96
C LEU A 35 18.53 -7.12 -5.76
N VAL A 36 17.71 -7.79 -6.58
CA VAL A 36 17.44 -9.24 -6.50
C VAL A 36 18.73 -10.05 -6.72
N GLU A 37 19.53 -9.72 -7.74
CA GLU A 37 20.79 -10.42 -7.99
C GLU A 37 21.79 -10.26 -6.83
N ARG A 38 21.81 -9.06 -6.21
CA ARG A 38 22.61 -8.84 -5.00
C ARG A 38 22.09 -9.67 -3.82
N ILE A 39 20.79 -9.64 -3.54
CA ILE A 39 20.17 -10.42 -2.45
C ILE A 39 20.48 -11.90 -2.63
N LYS A 40 20.33 -12.43 -3.83
CA LYS A 40 20.65 -13.81 -4.18
C LYS A 40 22.12 -14.17 -3.88
N MET A 41 23.07 -13.33 -4.30
CA MET A 41 24.48 -13.52 -4.01
C MET A 41 24.75 -13.52 -2.49
N LEU A 42 24.18 -12.53 -1.77
CA LEU A 42 24.38 -12.37 -0.33
C LEU A 42 23.74 -13.52 0.46
N ALA A 43 22.55 -13.98 0.08
CA ALA A 43 21.88 -15.12 0.70
C ALA A 43 22.69 -16.41 0.57
N GLY A 44 23.35 -16.64 -0.57
CA GLY A 44 24.25 -17.78 -0.76
C GLY A 44 25.56 -17.71 0.04
N MET A 45 25.90 -16.55 0.60
CA MET A 45 27.15 -16.34 1.32
C MET A 45 27.00 -16.30 2.84
N THR A 46 25.82 -15.95 3.34
CA THR A 46 25.59 -15.78 4.79
C THR A 46 24.81 -16.94 5.39
N LYS A 47 25.15 -17.29 6.64
CA LYS A 47 24.36 -18.21 7.45
C LYS A 47 23.19 -17.51 8.18
N ARG A 48 23.16 -16.19 8.12
CA ARG A 48 22.12 -15.34 8.70
C ARG A 48 21.22 -14.83 7.59
N LYS A 49 20.19 -14.08 7.95
CA LYS A 49 19.24 -13.55 6.95
C LYS A 49 19.74 -12.27 6.29
N VAL A 50 19.39 -12.10 5.04
CA VAL A 50 19.38 -10.82 4.32
C VAL A 50 17.99 -10.21 4.51
N LEU A 51 17.92 -8.96 4.96
CA LEU A 51 16.68 -8.20 5.03
C LEU A 51 16.48 -7.43 3.72
N ALA A 52 15.42 -7.73 3.01
CA ALA A 52 14.99 -7.04 1.80
C ALA A 52 13.71 -6.25 2.10
N ILE A 53 13.79 -4.93 2.05
CA ILE A 53 12.67 -4.04 2.32
C ILE A 53 12.27 -3.38 1.01
N THR A 54 10.96 -3.36 0.74
CA THR A 54 10.38 -2.64 -0.39
C THR A 54 9.13 -1.86 0.03
N PHE A 55 8.59 -1.03 -0.87
CA PHE A 55 7.50 -0.13 -0.53
C PHE A 55 6.12 -0.81 -0.61
N THR A 56 5.96 -1.83 -1.47
CA THR A 56 4.67 -2.47 -1.73
C THR A 56 4.72 -3.98 -1.55
N ASN A 57 3.59 -4.59 -1.18
CA ASN A 57 3.47 -6.04 -1.07
C ASN A 57 3.69 -6.74 -2.42
N LYS A 58 3.26 -6.12 -3.52
CA LYS A 58 3.52 -6.63 -4.87
C LYS A 58 5.02 -6.73 -5.17
N ALA A 59 5.80 -5.72 -4.78
CA ALA A 59 7.26 -5.77 -4.94
C ALA A 59 7.91 -6.82 -4.03
N CYS A 60 7.37 -7.05 -2.82
CA CYS A 60 7.79 -8.16 -1.97
C CYS A 60 7.58 -9.50 -2.67
N GLU A 61 6.41 -9.70 -3.26
CA GLU A 61 6.07 -10.94 -3.96
C GLU A 61 6.94 -11.14 -5.22
N GLU A 62 7.18 -10.08 -5.98
CA GLU A 62 8.08 -10.11 -7.13
C GLU A 62 9.51 -10.54 -6.73
N ILE A 63 10.04 -10.01 -5.62
CA ILE A 63 11.35 -10.42 -5.10
C ILE A 63 11.33 -11.90 -4.70
N ARG A 64 10.30 -12.37 -3.97
CA ARG A 64 10.17 -13.77 -3.55
C ARG A 64 10.10 -14.70 -4.76
N THR A 65 9.25 -14.41 -5.73
CA THR A 65 9.10 -15.20 -6.96
C THR A 65 10.42 -15.31 -7.72
N ARG A 66 11.12 -14.19 -7.92
CA ARG A 66 12.41 -14.20 -8.62
C ARG A 66 13.52 -14.96 -7.87
N LEU A 67 13.48 -14.99 -6.55
CA LEU A 67 14.41 -15.79 -5.74
C LEU A 67 14.06 -17.28 -5.84
N ALA A 68 12.77 -17.63 -5.73
CA ALA A 68 12.29 -19.01 -5.81
C ALA A 68 12.55 -19.65 -7.19
N GLU A 69 12.42 -18.88 -8.29
CA GLU A 69 12.75 -19.33 -9.65
C GLU A 69 14.21 -19.78 -9.81
N VAL A 70 15.10 -19.33 -8.93
CA VAL A 70 16.51 -19.69 -8.96
C VAL A 70 16.78 -20.86 -8.04
N ASP A 71 16.36 -20.76 -6.78
CA ASP A 71 16.50 -21.78 -5.74
C ASP A 71 15.55 -21.43 -4.58
N GLU A 72 14.56 -22.27 -4.29
CA GLU A 72 13.62 -22.07 -3.20
C GLU A 72 14.31 -21.97 -1.83
N ASN A 73 15.45 -22.66 -1.64
CA ASN A 73 16.20 -22.60 -0.38
C ASN A 73 16.75 -21.20 -0.07
N LEU A 74 16.88 -20.31 -1.07
CA LEU A 74 17.29 -18.93 -0.82
C LEU A 74 16.30 -18.18 0.07
N LEU A 75 15.00 -18.52 0.00
CA LEU A 75 13.97 -17.90 0.83
C LEU A 75 14.16 -18.14 2.32
N GLU A 76 14.83 -19.23 2.73
CA GLU A 76 15.17 -19.47 4.13
C GLU A 76 16.19 -18.46 4.67
N HIS A 77 17.02 -17.91 3.78
CA HIS A 77 18.08 -16.94 4.09
C HIS A 77 17.70 -15.48 3.82
N VAL A 78 16.48 -15.22 3.35
CA VAL A 78 16.01 -13.85 3.05
C VAL A 78 14.74 -13.56 3.82
N PHE A 79 14.66 -12.39 4.45
CA PHE A 79 13.41 -11.86 4.99
C PHE A 79 12.95 -10.71 4.10
N VAL A 80 11.89 -10.94 3.34
CA VAL A 80 11.32 -9.94 2.41
C VAL A 80 10.06 -9.35 3.02
N ALA A 81 10.03 -8.03 3.23
CA ALA A 81 8.90 -7.35 3.82
C ALA A 81 8.77 -5.90 3.34
N THR A 82 7.61 -5.30 3.57
CA THR A 82 7.48 -3.84 3.60
C THR A 82 7.95 -3.30 4.97
N PHE A 83 8.18 -1.98 5.10
CA PHE A 83 8.47 -1.41 6.42
C PHE A 83 7.37 -1.70 7.45
N HIS A 84 6.10 -1.58 7.06
CA HIS A 84 4.98 -1.88 7.95
C HIS A 84 4.94 -3.35 8.34
N GLY A 85 5.13 -4.28 7.40
CA GLY A 85 5.17 -5.71 7.71
C GLY A 85 6.37 -6.11 8.59
N LEU A 86 7.53 -5.45 8.41
CA LEU A 86 8.66 -5.62 9.32
C LEU A 86 8.32 -5.13 10.74
N CYS A 87 7.74 -3.94 10.86
CA CYS A 87 7.34 -3.36 12.15
C CYS A 87 6.27 -4.20 12.85
N GLU A 88 5.27 -4.70 12.12
CA GLU A 88 4.27 -5.63 12.62
C GLU A 88 4.92 -6.89 13.19
N SER A 89 5.82 -7.54 12.44
CA SER A 89 6.56 -8.71 12.89
C SER A 89 7.43 -8.45 14.12
N ILE A 90 8.03 -7.25 14.24
CA ILE A 90 8.80 -6.84 15.42
C ILE A 90 7.89 -6.72 16.64
N ILE A 91 6.75 -6.05 16.50
CA ILE A 91 5.77 -5.86 17.59
C ILE A 91 5.21 -7.21 18.04
N GLU A 92 4.77 -8.04 17.11
CA GLU A 92 4.20 -9.37 17.38
C GLU A 92 5.21 -10.26 18.13
N SER A 93 6.44 -10.32 17.65
CA SER A 93 7.49 -11.14 18.27
C SER A 93 7.87 -10.69 19.68
N HIS A 94 7.60 -9.45 20.02
CA HIS A 94 8.00 -8.84 21.29
C HIS A 94 6.84 -8.14 22.01
N ILE A 95 5.63 -8.65 21.85
CA ILE A 95 4.41 -8.05 22.41
C ILE A 95 4.52 -7.78 23.91
N ALA A 96 5.14 -8.70 24.65
CA ALA A 96 5.37 -8.57 26.10
C ALA A 96 6.28 -7.39 26.50
N ALA A 97 7.03 -6.82 25.57
CA ALA A 97 7.86 -5.63 25.77
C ALA A 97 7.18 -4.34 25.30
N THR A 98 5.95 -4.43 24.84
CA THR A 98 5.10 -3.29 24.42
C THR A 98 4.09 -2.95 25.50
N ARG A 99 3.29 -1.90 25.26
CA ARG A 99 2.14 -1.58 26.13
C ARG A 99 0.90 -2.44 25.87
N PHE A 100 0.91 -3.25 24.80
CA PHE A 100 -0.23 -4.06 24.39
C PHE A 100 -0.24 -5.42 25.09
N VAL A 101 -1.44 -5.90 25.45
CA VAL A 101 -1.63 -7.24 26.04
C VAL A 101 -1.61 -8.33 24.96
N THR A 102 -2.22 -8.03 23.83
CA THR A 102 -2.26 -8.87 22.62
C THR A 102 -1.90 -8.01 21.41
N MET A 103 -1.62 -8.65 20.28
CA MET A 103 -1.38 -7.91 19.04
C MET A 103 -2.56 -6.98 18.75
N PRO A 104 -2.34 -5.64 18.68
CA PRO A 104 -3.42 -4.71 18.42
C PRO A 104 -3.95 -4.85 17.01
N GLN A 105 -5.23 -4.53 16.85
CA GLN A 105 -5.88 -4.52 15.56
C GLN A 105 -5.53 -3.25 14.77
N ILE A 106 -5.33 -3.40 13.47
CA ILE A 106 -5.04 -2.26 12.58
C ILE A 106 -6.35 -1.68 12.07
N PHE A 107 -6.62 -0.42 12.45
CA PHE A 107 -7.78 0.35 11.99
C PHE A 107 -7.48 1.09 10.69
N ALA A 108 -8.40 0.98 9.74
CA ALA A 108 -8.36 1.69 8.46
C ALA A 108 -8.83 3.16 8.61
N ASP A 109 -8.73 3.93 7.53
CA ASP A 109 -9.04 5.36 7.57
C ASP A 109 -10.48 5.68 7.98
N ASP A 110 -11.45 4.83 7.63
CA ASP A 110 -12.85 5.06 8.01
C ASP A 110 -13.09 4.80 9.50
N ASP A 111 -12.40 3.80 10.08
CA ASP A 111 -12.45 3.54 11.52
C ASP A 111 -11.78 4.69 12.30
N ARG A 112 -10.62 5.13 11.82
CA ARG A 112 -9.91 6.29 12.38
C ARG A 112 -10.76 7.56 12.40
N LYS A 113 -11.53 7.82 11.32
CA LYS A 113 -12.45 8.97 11.25
C LYS A 113 -13.54 8.88 12.31
N LYS A 114 -14.15 7.70 12.47
CA LYS A 114 -15.20 7.49 13.48
C LYS A 114 -14.66 7.69 14.90
N ILE A 115 -13.54 7.07 15.24
CA ILE A 115 -12.90 7.24 16.54
C ILE A 115 -12.53 8.70 16.80
N LEU A 116 -12.00 9.41 15.79
CA LEU A 116 -11.68 10.82 15.94
C LEU A 116 -12.94 11.68 16.16
N GLU A 117 -14.02 11.39 15.44
CA GLU A 117 -15.30 12.09 15.60
C GLU A 117 -15.89 11.85 17.00
N GLU A 118 -15.86 10.63 17.50
CA GLU A 118 -16.23 10.28 18.88
C GLU A 118 -15.35 11.04 19.88
N THR A 119 -14.03 11.01 19.70
CA THR A 119 -13.08 11.74 20.56
C THR A 119 -13.40 13.24 20.62
N ILE A 120 -13.69 13.88 19.47
CA ILE A 120 -14.05 15.30 19.40
C ILE A 120 -15.38 15.55 20.11
N THR A 121 -16.39 14.69 19.91
CA THR A 121 -17.72 14.87 20.49
C THR A 121 -17.75 14.62 22.00
N GLU A 122 -16.90 13.76 22.51
CA GLU A 122 -16.74 13.47 23.94
C GLU A 122 -15.83 14.49 24.67
N THR A 123 -15.00 15.22 23.93
CA THR A 123 -14.13 16.25 24.51
C THR A 123 -14.92 17.54 24.75
N PRO A 124 -15.23 17.95 25.99
CA PRO A 124 -16.14 19.07 26.27
C PRO A 124 -15.74 20.39 25.62
N SER A 125 -14.44 20.67 25.53
CA SER A 125 -13.91 21.90 24.92
C SER A 125 -14.08 21.97 23.40
N LEU A 126 -14.25 20.84 22.71
CA LEU A 126 -14.38 20.74 21.25
C LEU A 126 -15.81 20.44 20.79
N SER A 127 -16.57 19.72 21.62
CA SER A 127 -17.89 19.20 21.31
C SER A 127 -18.88 20.28 20.85
N GLN A 128 -18.97 21.39 21.59
CA GLN A 128 -19.91 22.47 21.26
C GLN A 128 -19.56 23.15 19.94
N TRP A 129 -18.28 23.41 19.71
CA TRP A 129 -17.80 24.00 18.45
C TRP A 129 -18.05 23.05 17.27
N TYR A 130 -17.70 21.77 17.42
CA TYR A 130 -17.86 20.78 16.34
C TYR A 130 -19.30 20.56 15.94
N ARG A 131 -20.23 20.55 16.92
CA ARG A 131 -21.68 20.44 16.63
C ARG A 131 -22.24 21.63 15.86
N GLY A 132 -21.62 22.81 15.98
CA GLY A 132 -22.01 24.01 15.22
C GLY A 132 -21.56 24.01 13.76
N LEU A 133 -20.66 23.10 13.35
CA LEU A 133 -20.19 23.00 11.97
C LEU A 133 -21.22 22.32 11.07
N ASN A 134 -21.26 22.71 9.79
CA ASN A 134 -22.00 21.98 8.78
C ASN A 134 -21.25 20.69 8.34
N ASP A 135 -21.90 19.80 7.59
CA ASP A 135 -21.34 18.49 7.22
C ASP A 135 -20.05 18.58 6.39
N LYS A 136 -19.89 19.62 5.56
CA LYS A 136 -18.67 19.87 4.80
C LYS A 136 -17.53 20.28 5.72
N GLU A 137 -17.78 21.24 6.60
CA GLU A 137 -16.80 21.72 7.57
C GLU A 137 -16.39 20.63 8.55
N ARG A 138 -17.30 19.77 9.00
CA ARG A 138 -17.00 18.61 9.84
C ARG A 138 -16.03 17.67 9.12
N ARG A 139 -16.34 17.29 7.87
CA ARG A 139 -15.47 16.43 7.07
C ARG A 139 -14.08 17.03 6.89
N GLU A 140 -13.99 18.31 6.50
CA GLU A 140 -12.70 18.99 6.34
C GLU A 140 -11.91 19.07 7.65
N THR A 141 -12.59 19.23 8.78
CA THR A 141 -11.97 19.25 10.11
C THR A 141 -11.42 17.89 10.48
N LEU A 142 -12.19 16.82 10.28
CA LEU A 142 -11.74 15.45 10.53
C LEU A 142 -10.51 15.10 9.68
N TYR A 143 -10.53 15.38 8.37
CA TYR A 143 -9.40 15.13 7.49
C TYR A 143 -8.14 15.86 7.96
N ARG A 144 -8.24 17.17 8.26
CA ARG A 144 -7.09 17.95 8.75
C ARG A 144 -6.56 17.45 10.09
N ALA A 145 -7.44 17.05 10.99
CA ALA A 145 -7.02 16.50 12.28
C ALA A 145 -6.31 15.15 12.13
N LEU A 146 -6.81 14.24 11.28
CA LEU A 146 -6.16 12.98 10.97
C LEU A 146 -4.80 13.17 10.29
N ASP A 147 -4.70 14.11 9.34
CA ASP A 147 -3.43 14.43 8.69
C ASP A 147 -2.40 14.93 9.72
N ASN A 148 -2.81 15.79 10.66
CA ASN A 148 -1.94 16.27 11.73
C ASN A 148 -1.51 15.14 12.68
N ILE A 149 -2.43 14.25 13.07
CA ILE A 149 -2.14 13.07 13.89
C ILE A 149 -1.11 12.17 13.17
N SER A 150 -1.33 11.88 11.91
CA SER A 150 -0.41 11.12 11.08
C SER A 150 0.95 11.79 10.96
N LEU A 151 0.99 13.10 10.78
CA LEU A 151 2.24 13.87 10.71
C LEU A 151 3.04 13.79 12.01
N ILE A 152 2.36 13.89 13.17
CA ILE A 152 2.99 13.73 14.50
C ILE A 152 3.66 12.37 14.60
N LYS A 153 2.94 11.30 14.27
CA LYS A 153 3.44 9.91 14.31
C LYS A 153 4.61 9.68 13.36
N ARG A 154 4.45 10.08 12.09
CA ARG A 154 5.49 9.96 11.06
C ARG A 154 6.73 10.82 11.33
N SER A 155 6.56 11.92 12.07
CA SER A 155 7.67 12.77 12.54
C SER A 155 8.41 12.18 13.74
N VAL A 156 7.94 11.03 14.26
CA VAL A 156 8.56 10.34 15.41
C VAL A 156 8.73 11.30 16.58
N ILE A 157 7.64 11.99 16.92
CA ILE A 157 7.61 12.88 18.09
C ILE A 157 7.24 12.01 19.30
N LEU A 158 8.19 11.84 20.21
CA LEU A 158 7.99 11.06 21.42
C LEU A 158 7.21 11.86 22.49
N ASP A 159 6.66 11.17 23.48
CA ASP A 159 5.77 11.77 24.49
C ASP A 159 6.39 12.93 25.24
N ASP A 160 7.67 12.85 25.58
CA ASP A 160 8.43 13.91 26.26
C ASP A 160 8.73 15.13 25.36
N GLU A 161 8.59 14.98 24.05
CA GLU A 161 8.79 16.02 23.05
C GLU A 161 7.48 16.71 22.63
N LEU A 162 6.31 16.06 22.86
CA LEU A 162 5.00 16.55 22.39
C LEU A 162 4.75 18.01 22.74
N SER A 163 4.99 18.40 24.01
CA SER A 163 4.78 19.79 24.47
C SER A 163 5.76 20.79 23.87
N LYS A 164 6.94 20.34 23.45
CA LYS A 164 7.98 21.17 22.86
C LYS A 164 7.69 21.43 21.37
N VAL A 165 7.15 20.41 20.67
CA VAL A 165 6.94 20.43 19.21
C VAL A 165 5.54 20.93 18.87
N ILE A 166 4.50 20.42 19.54
CA ILE A 166 3.11 20.80 19.30
C ILE A 166 2.74 21.95 20.22
N LYS A 167 2.85 23.18 19.71
CA LYS A 167 2.55 24.39 20.47
C LYS A 167 1.05 24.60 20.70
N ASP A 168 0.21 24.12 19.75
CA ASP A 168 -1.23 24.14 19.90
C ASP A 168 -1.68 23.13 20.97
N GLY A 169 -2.13 23.65 22.10
CA GLY A 169 -2.59 22.84 23.23
C GLY A 169 -3.86 22.05 22.92
N GLN A 170 -4.76 22.56 22.06
CA GLN A 170 -5.96 21.85 21.66
C GLN A 170 -5.62 20.65 20.77
N MET A 171 -4.76 20.84 19.78
CA MET A 171 -4.30 19.76 18.91
C MET A 171 -3.54 18.69 19.71
N ARG A 172 -2.70 19.09 20.66
CA ARG A 172 -2.00 18.14 21.53
C ARG A 172 -2.95 17.32 22.39
N ASN A 173 -3.94 17.96 23.03
CA ASN A 173 -4.95 17.27 23.82
C ASN A 173 -5.78 16.32 22.96
N LEU A 174 -6.20 16.75 21.76
CA LEU A 174 -6.92 15.91 20.82
C LEU A 174 -6.10 14.66 20.43
N TYR A 175 -4.82 14.83 20.12
CA TYR A 175 -3.92 13.71 19.80
C TYR A 175 -3.82 12.71 20.97
N LEU A 176 -3.67 13.21 22.21
CA LEU A 176 -3.58 12.34 23.40
C LEU A 176 -4.90 11.60 23.65
N SER A 177 -6.04 12.30 23.59
CA SER A 177 -7.36 11.67 23.77
C SER A 177 -7.68 10.66 22.65
N TYR A 178 -7.34 10.97 21.41
CA TYR A 178 -7.48 10.02 20.29
C TYR A 178 -6.64 8.76 20.51
N ARG A 179 -5.38 8.90 20.94
CA ARG A 179 -4.50 7.77 21.24
C ARG A 179 -5.05 6.93 22.40
N GLU A 180 -5.55 7.56 23.46
CA GLU A 180 -6.17 6.87 24.60
C GLU A 180 -7.40 6.06 24.18
N GLN A 181 -8.24 6.60 23.30
CA GLN A 181 -9.37 5.89 22.70
C GLN A 181 -8.91 4.68 21.88
N MET A 182 -7.93 4.85 21.00
CA MET A 182 -7.35 3.75 20.21
C MET A 182 -6.77 2.65 21.13
N ASP A 183 -6.03 3.04 22.16
CA ASP A 183 -5.45 2.10 23.14
C ASP A 183 -6.56 1.34 23.90
N SER A 184 -7.68 2.00 24.29
CA SER A 184 -8.80 1.36 24.96
C SER A 184 -9.51 0.30 24.12
N LEU A 185 -9.44 0.42 22.80
CA LEU A 185 -9.97 -0.52 21.81
C LEU A 185 -8.96 -1.59 21.41
N ASN A 186 -7.75 -1.60 22.01
CA ASN A 186 -6.61 -2.40 21.58
C ASN A 186 -6.38 -2.27 20.06
N ALA A 187 -6.39 -1.04 19.57
CA ALA A 187 -6.27 -0.69 18.17
C ALA A 187 -5.11 0.26 17.89
N ILE A 188 -4.56 0.18 16.70
CA ILE A 188 -3.52 1.07 16.17
C ILE A 188 -3.85 1.42 14.72
N ASP A 189 -3.26 2.49 14.19
CA ASP A 189 -3.27 2.75 12.76
C ASP A 189 -1.92 2.40 12.10
N PHE A 190 -1.85 2.57 10.76
CA PHE A 190 -0.64 2.26 10.01
C PHE A 190 0.60 3.04 10.48
N ASP A 191 0.42 4.30 10.89
CA ASP A 191 1.53 5.12 11.36
C ASP A 191 2.01 4.69 12.75
N ASP A 192 1.11 4.13 13.57
CA ASP A 192 1.45 3.56 14.88
C ASP A 192 2.35 2.33 14.77
N LEU A 193 2.23 1.51 13.72
CA LEU A 193 3.15 0.38 13.51
C LEU A 193 4.61 0.84 13.49
N LEU A 194 4.89 1.89 12.72
CA LEU A 194 6.24 2.44 12.61
C LEU A 194 6.70 3.06 13.93
N LEU A 195 5.84 3.88 14.55
CA LEU A 195 6.15 4.58 15.79
C LEU A 195 6.37 3.60 16.95
N ASN A 196 5.47 2.61 17.14
CA ASN A 196 5.58 1.62 18.21
C ASN A 196 6.79 0.69 18.02
N ALA A 197 7.08 0.26 16.80
CA ALA A 197 8.29 -0.53 16.52
C ALA A 197 9.56 0.28 16.81
N TYR A 198 9.60 1.56 16.41
CA TYR A 198 10.72 2.44 16.72
C TYR A 198 10.89 2.60 18.24
N GLN A 199 9.82 2.92 18.97
CA GLN A 199 9.85 3.04 20.43
C GLN A 199 10.31 1.75 21.12
N LEU A 200 9.79 0.60 20.68
CA LEU A 200 10.21 -0.71 21.18
C LEU A 200 11.71 -0.92 21.03
N LEU A 201 12.26 -0.63 19.86
CA LEU A 201 13.69 -0.82 19.57
C LEU A 201 14.60 0.13 20.38
N ILE A 202 14.24 1.41 20.51
CA ILE A 202 15.08 2.38 21.25
C ILE A 202 15.02 2.18 22.75
N HIS A 203 13.89 1.74 23.30
CA HIS A 203 13.75 1.49 24.74
C HIS A 203 14.26 0.10 25.15
N ASN A 204 14.44 -0.81 24.18
CA ASN A 204 14.93 -2.18 24.42
C ASN A 204 16.17 -2.50 23.57
N PRO A 205 17.37 -2.02 23.93
CA PRO A 205 18.59 -2.21 23.14
C PRO A 205 18.91 -3.69 22.84
N ARG A 206 18.51 -4.61 23.72
CA ARG A 206 18.70 -6.06 23.50
C ARG A 206 17.86 -6.58 22.32
N ILE A 207 16.66 -6.03 22.14
CA ILE A 207 15.81 -6.39 20.99
C ILE A 207 16.41 -5.80 19.71
N ALA A 208 16.84 -4.55 19.72
CA ALA A 208 17.54 -3.95 18.58
C ALA A 208 18.82 -4.75 18.19
N ASP A 209 19.61 -5.19 19.18
CA ASP A 209 20.79 -6.02 18.96
C ASP A 209 20.44 -7.40 18.37
N LEU A 210 19.30 -7.99 18.77
CA LEU A 210 18.83 -9.24 18.18
C LEU A 210 18.62 -9.08 16.66
N TYR A 211 17.90 -8.05 16.23
CA TYR A 211 17.66 -7.79 14.80
C TYR A 211 18.95 -7.44 14.05
N ARG A 212 19.84 -6.65 14.65
CA ARG A 212 21.15 -6.31 14.10
C ARG A 212 22.01 -7.55 13.85
N ARG A 213 21.94 -8.53 14.76
CA ARG A 213 22.64 -9.80 14.60
C ARG A 213 21.94 -10.76 13.65
N SER A 214 20.63 -10.69 13.53
CA SER A 214 19.85 -11.56 12.64
C SER A 214 20.03 -11.19 11.18
N PHE A 215 20.15 -9.90 10.87
CA PHE A 215 20.30 -9.39 9.52
C PHE A 215 21.76 -8.99 9.25
N THR A 216 22.48 -9.79 8.45
CA THR A 216 23.86 -9.46 8.06
C THR A 216 23.90 -8.35 7.02
N TYR A 217 22.92 -8.30 6.14
CA TYR A 217 22.77 -7.33 5.07
C TYR A 217 21.35 -6.80 5.03
N ILE A 218 21.21 -5.52 4.75
CA ILE A 218 19.91 -4.85 4.60
C ILE A 218 19.88 -4.18 3.24
N CYS A 219 18.88 -4.47 2.45
CA CYS A 219 18.64 -3.89 1.13
C CYS A 219 17.26 -3.23 1.11
N VAL A 220 17.20 -1.94 0.76
CA VAL A 220 15.95 -1.16 0.70
C VAL A 220 15.74 -0.68 -0.72
N ASP A 221 14.62 -1.09 -1.33
CA ASP A 221 14.16 -0.59 -2.64
C ASP A 221 13.28 0.64 -2.48
N GLU A 222 13.13 1.42 -3.55
CA GLU A 222 12.33 2.65 -3.62
C GLU A 222 12.65 3.64 -2.46
N ALA A 223 13.93 3.76 -2.10
CA ALA A 223 14.36 4.51 -0.92
C ALA A 223 14.05 6.02 -0.99
N GLN A 224 13.75 6.59 -2.16
CA GLN A 224 13.28 7.97 -2.31
C GLN A 224 11.92 8.23 -1.67
N ASP A 225 11.15 7.18 -1.39
CA ASP A 225 9.82 7.28 -0.77
C ASP A 225 9.84 7.10 0.76
N LEU A 226 11.01 6.99 1.36
CA LEU A 226 11.14 6.89 2.82
C LEU A 226 10.58 8.13 3.50
N ASN A 227 9.83 7.91 4.58
CA ASN A 227 9.50 8.94 5.56
C ASN A 227 10.43 8.86 6.78
N LYS A 228 10.31 9.85 7.69
CA LYS A 228 11.18 9.91 8.88
C LYS A 228 11.04 8.65 9.75
N ALA A 229 9.83 8.18 10.00
CA ALA A 229 9.60 7.02 10.87
C ALA A 229 10.25 5.76 10.30
N GLN A 230 10.12 5.50 9.02
CA GLN A 230 10.77 4.37 8.34
C GLN A 230 12.30 4.46 8.42
N TYR A 231 12.86 5.64 8.17
CA TYR A 231 14.29 5.85 8.29
C TYR A 231 14.77 5.65 9.75
N MET A 232 14.03 6.13 10.73
CA MET A 232 14.37 5.96 12.15
C MET A 232 14.28 4.50 12.62
N VAL A 233 13.31 3.72 12.12
CA VAL A 233 13.26 2.26 12.33
C VAL A 233 14.51 1.59 11.76
N LEU A 234 14.91 1.92 10.52
CA LEU A 234 16.15 1.41 9.93
C LEU A 234 17.36 1.74 10.81
N ARG A 235 17.48 2.98 11.28
CA ARG A 235 18.55 3.43 12.19
C ARG A 235 18.54 2.72 13.53
N ALA A 236 17.37 2.46 14.11
CA ALA A 236 17.24 1.72 15.37
C ALA A 236 17.73 0.27 15.24
N ILE A 237 17.43 -0.39 14.13
CA ILE A 237 17.92 -1.74 13.83
C ILE A 237 19.43 -1.74 13.62
N THR A 238 19.97 -0.85 12.80
CA THR A 238 21.38 -0.84 12.41
C THR A 238 22.31 -0.28 13.50
N GLY A 239 21.83 0.67 14.28
CA GLY A 239 22.67 1.42 15.22
C GLY A 239 23.75 2.24 14.48
N SER A 240 24.90 2.44 15.14
CA SER A 240 26.06 3.15 14.58
C SER A 240 27.06 2.23 13.83
N GLU A 241 27.04 0.96 14.13
CA GLU A 241 28.13 0.02 13.73
C GLU A 241 27.80 -0.81 12.50
N HIS A 242 26.51 -1.14 12.28
CA HIS A 242 26.11 -1.97 11.16
C HIS A 242 26.09 -1.14 9.87
N LYS A 243 27.05 -1.38 9.00
CA LYS A 243 27.24 -0.61 7.74
C LYS A 243 26.81 -1.35 6.48
N ASN A 244 26.41 -2.62 6.55
CA ASN A 244 26.03 -3.42 5.38
C ASN A 244 24.59 -3.09 4.95
N VAL A 245 24.36 -1.85 4.56
CA VAL A 245 23.06 -1.31 4.16
C VAL A 245 23.15 -0.77 2.73
N MET A 246 22.25 -1.21 1.87
CA MET A 246 22.09 -0.68 0.51
C MET A 246 20.74 0.01 0.39
N LEU A 247 20.74 1.27 -0.02
CA LEU A 247 19.55 1.98 -0.48
C LEU A 247 19.58 2.11 -2.00
N VAL A 248 18.44 1.83 -2.62
CA VAL A 248 18.26 2.00 -4.07
C VAL A 248 17.03 2.88 -4.29
N GLY A 249 17.15 3.89 -5.16
CA GLY A 249 16.03 4.78 -5.42
C GLY A 249 16.26 5.75 -6.57
N ASP A 250 15.17 6.42 -6.96
CA ASP A 250 15.15 7.48 -7.97
C ASP A 250 14.44 8.71 -7.41
N THR A 251 15.16 9.77 -7.12
CA THR A 251 14.59 11.00 -6.54
C THR A 251 13.54 11.67 -7.43
N LYS A 252 13.62 11.46 -8.75
CA LYS A 252 12.64 11.95 -9.72
C LYS A 252 11.33 11.16 -9.70
N GLN A 253 11.33 9.98 -9.09
CA GLN A 253 10.13 9.16 -8.85
C GLN A 253 9.55 9.32 -7.43
N SER A 254 10.02 10.30 -6.66
CA SER A 254 9.45 10.61 -5.34
C SER A 254 8.12 11.35 -5.50
N ILE A 255 7.00 10.65 -5.30
CA ILE A 255 5.64 11.16 -5.50
C ILE A 255 4.74 11.03 -4.26
N TYR A 256 5.26 10.53 -3.13
CA TYR A 256 4.51 10.31 -1.90
C TYR A 256 4.80 11.35 -0.80
N ALA A 257 5.19 12.57 -1.16
CA ALA A 257 5.51 13.58 -0.15
C ALA A 257 4.32 14.00 0.72
N PHE A 258 3.08 13.81 0.24
CA PHE A 258 1.88 13.97 1.05
C PHE A 258 1.84 12.98 2.27
N ASN A 259 2.56 11.86 2.18
CA ASN A 259 2.78 10.92 3.27
C ASN A 259 4.01 11.23 4.13
N GLY A 260 4.61 12.42 4.00
CA GLY A 260 5.82 12.80 4.71
C GLY A 260 7.11 12.16 4.15
N SER A 261 7.01 11.47 2.99
CA SER A 261 8.18 10.94 2.29
C SER A 261 9.06 12.06 1.73
N SER A 262 10.37 11.85 1.73
CA SER A 262 11.32 12.81 1.18
C SER A 262 12.62 12.10 0.79
N SER A 263 13.12 12.41 -0.39
CA SER A 263 14.42 11.93 -0.86
C SER A 263 15.59 12.33 0.05
N LYS A 264 15.41 13.34 0.92
CA LYS A 264 16.43 13.73 1.91
C LYS A 264 16.88 12.59 2.82
N TYR A 265 16.00 11.62 3.11
CA TYR A 265 16.38 10.47 3.95
C TYR A 265 17.36 9.55 3.24
N MET A 266 17.29 9.48 1.91
CA MET A 266 18.22 8.76 1.05
C MET A 266 19.48 9.58 0.74
N ASP A 267 19.31 10.82 0.28
CA ASP A 267 20.41 11.63 -0.26
C ASP A 267 21.21 12.38 0.81
N ASP A 268 20.57 12.83 1.90
CA ASP A 268 21.24 13.62 2.94
C ASP A 268 21.50 12.77 4.20
N TRP A 269 20.44 12.21 4.80
CA TRP A 269 20.57 11.51 6.08
C TRP A 269 21.39 10.23 5.97
N PHE A 270 21.08 9.39 4.96
CA PHE A 270 21.82 8.16 4.76
C PHE A 270 23.29 8.41 4.42
N VAL A 271 23.56 9.42 3.61
CA VAL A 271 24.95 9.82 3.26
C VAL A 271 25.71 10.27 4.51
N ASN A 272 25.09 11.07 5.36
CA ASN A 272 25.72 11.55 6.59
C ASN A 272 25.93 10.42 7.62
N ASP A 273 24.94 9.53 7.80
CA ASP A 273 24.97 8.50 8.83
C ASP A 273 25.85 7.29 8.48
N TYR A 274 25.90 6.93 7.19
CA TYR A 274 26.55 5.70 6.75
C TYR A 274 27.78 5.92 5.90
N THR A 275 27.98 7.10 5.34
CA THR A 275 29.10 7.43 4.42
C THR A 275 29.19 6.41 3.27
N PRO A 276 28.12 6.22 2.47
CA PRO A 276 28.04 5.14 1.50
C PRO A 276 28.91 5.37 0.29
N THR A 277 29.30 4.29 -0.38
CA THR A 277 29.76 4.36 -1.77
C THR A 277 28.56 4.62 -2.67
N ILE A 278 28.64 5.64 -3.52
CA ILE A 278 27.52 6.09 -4.37
C ILE A 278 27.72 5.58 -5.80
N TYR A 279 26.68 4.93 -6.33
CA TYR A 279 26.61 4.46 -7.71
C TYR A 279 25.44 5.11 -8.44
N ASN A 280 25.61 5.41 -9.73
CA ASN A 280 24.53 5.91 -10.58
C ASN A 280 24.23 4.91 -11.69
N LEU A 281 22.96 4.53 -11.83
CA LEU A 281 22.44 3.69 -12.92
C LEU A 281 21.56 4.56 -13.83
N ASN A 282 22.09 4.93 -14.98
CA ASN A 282 21.44 5.83 -15.93
C ASN A 282 20.90 5.11 -17.18
N GLU A 283 21.31 3.86 -17.40
CA GLU A 283 20.91 3.05 -18.56
C GLU A 283 19.42 2.67 -18.45
N ASN A 284 18.60 3.04 -19.45
CA ASN A 284 17.18 2.67 -19.46
C ASN A 284 16.92 1.48 -20.38
N TYR A 285 16.31 0.43 -19.83
CA TYR A 285 15.97 -0.83 -20.51
C TYR A 285 14.46 -1.04 -20.67
N ARG A 286 13.65 0.01 -20.38
CA ARG A 286 12.18 -0.08 -20.37
C ARG A 286 11.55 0.68 -21.52
N SER A 287 11.89 1.95 -21.64
CA SER A 287 11.17 2.90 -22.48
C SER A 287 11.91 3.21 -23.76
N ALA A 288 11.16 3.36 -24.85
CA ALA A 288 11.68 3.75 -26.15
C ALA A 288 12.23 5.18 -26.13
N LYS A 289 13.12 5.50 -27.09
CA LYS A 289 13.82 6.79 -27.15
C LYS A 289 12.90 8.00 -27.11
N ALA A 290 11.82 8.03 -27.89
CA ALA A 290 10.91 9.17 -27.97
C ALA A 290 10.26 9.49 -26.60
N ILE A 291 10.00 8.46 -25.80
CA ILE A 291 9.45 8.60 -24.44
C ILE A 291 10.49 9.21 -23.49
N LEU A 292 11.74 8.73 -23.57
CA LEU A 292 12.83 9.25 -22.73
C LEU A 292 13.20 10.68 -23.09
N ASP A 293 13.26 11.01 -24.38
CA ASP A 293 13.51 12.39 -24.85
C ASP A 293 12.43 13.35 -24.33
N TYR A 294 11.18 12.88 -24.19
CA TYR A 294 10.11 13.68 -23.59
C TYR A 294 10.23 13.79 -22.08
N ALA A 295 10.50 12.68 -21.40
CA ALA A 295 10.68 12.64 -19.94
C ALA A 295 11.85 13.52 -19.48
N GLN A 296 12.96 13.53 -20.22
CA GLN A 296 14.13 14.37 -19.93
C GLN A 296 13.80 15.87 -19.95
N LYS A 297 12.94 16.32 -20.89
CA LYS A 297 12.48 17.71 -20.94
C LYS A 297 11.68 18.11 -19.70
N VAL A 298 10.86 17.19 -19.16
CA VAL A 298 10.03 17.44 -17.96
C VAL A 298 10.89 17.68 -16.72
N VAL A 299 11.92 16.86 -16.52
CA VAL A 299 12.78 16.92 -15.32
C VAL A 299 14.11 17.64 -15.54
N HIS A 300 14.34 18.19 -16.74
CA HIS A 300 15.59 18.84 -17.13
C HIS A 300 16.83 18.00 -16.82
N ASP A 301 16.81 16.74 -17.26
CA ASP A 301 17.87 15.76 -16.98
C ASP A 301 18.32 15.03 -18.24
N ASP A 302 19.52 15.34 -18.68
CA ASP A 302 20.13 14.75 -19.87
C ASP A 302 20.99 13.50 -19.56
N THR A 303 20.87 12.93 -18.35
CA THR A 303 21.73 11.81 -17.89
C THR A 303 21.18 10.43 -18.22
N LEU A 304 19.96 10.31 -18.79
CA LEU A 304 19.36 9.04 -19.16
C LEU A 304 20.01 8.49 -20.43
N ASP A 305 20.56 7.29 -20.34
CA ASP A 305 21.13 6.57 -21.47
C ASP A 305 20.08 5.61 -22.08
N VAL A 306 19.75 5.85 -23.34
CA VAL A 306 18.81 5.01 -24.11
C VAL A 306 19.52 3.73 -24.53
N THR A 307 19.02 2.57 -24.11
CA THR A 307 19.62 1.28 -24.48
C THR A 307 18.79 0.48 -25.50
N LEU A 308 17.51 0.81 -25.64
CA LEU A 308 16.64 0.11 -26.60
C LEU A 308 16.89 0.56 -28.04
N PRO A 309 16.88 -0.36 -29.01
CA PRO A 309 17.24 -0.07 -30.40
C PRO A 309 16.13 0.62 -31.20
N TYR A 310 14.93 0.78 -30.62
CA TYR A 310 13.77 1.35 -31.32
C TYR A 310 13.40 2.73 -30.79
N THR A 311 12.80 3.55 -31.67
CA THR A 311 12.48 4.94 -31.36
C THR A 311 11.20 5.06 -30.53
N GLY A 312 10.19 4.24 -30.79
CA GLY A 312 8.87 4.35 -30.18
C GLY A 312 8.12 5.60 -30.64
N VAL A 313 6.97 5.87 -29.97
CA VAL A 313 6.08 6.99 -30.31
C VAL A 313 5.67 7.74 -29.05
N CYS A 314 5.81 9.07 -29.07
CA CYS A 314 5.23 9.97 -28.09
C CYS A 314 4.53 11.10 -28.84
N LYS A 315 3.23 11.33 -28.58
CA LYS A 315 2.43 12.35 -29.28
C LYS A 315 1.59 13.12 -28.29
N GLU A 316 1.40 14.41 -28.57
CA GLU A 316 0.54 15.30 -27.82
C GLU A 316 -0.67 15.68 -28.67
N TYR A 317 -1.82 15.73 -28.03
CA TYR A 317 -3.08 16.16 -28.66
C TYR A 317 -3.77 17.15 -27.74
N ALA A 318 -4.46 18.12 -28.34
CA ALA A 318 -5.27 19.10 -27.63
C ALA A 318 -6.72 18.98 -28.12
N TYR A 319 -7.66 19.02 -27.19
CA TYR A 319 -9.09 18.94 -27.44
C TYR A 319 -9.81 20.08 -26.73
N ASP A 320 -10.95 20.51 -27.26
CA ASP A 320 -11.70 21.63 -26.69
C ASP A 320 -12.51 21.20 -25.45
N THR A 321 -12.84 19.91 -25.33
CA THR A 321 -13.65 19.39 -24.23
C THR A 321 -13.14 18.03 -23.71
N PRO A 322 -13.35 17.70 -22.41
CA PRO A 322 -13.05 16.37 -21.88
C PRO A 322 -13.84 15.24 -22.56
N CYS A 323 -14.98 15.54 -23.17
CA CYS A 323 -15.76 14.55 -23.93
C CYS A 323 -15.09 14.21 -25.27
N GLU A 324 -14.55 15.20 -25.97
CA GLU A 324 -13.75 14.98 -27.20
C GLU A 324 -12.47 14.20 -26.89
N GLU A 325 -11.75 14.59 -25.84
CA GLU A 325 -10.58 13.84 -25.37
C GLU A 325 -10.94 12.37 -25.15
N ALA A 326 -12.05 12.09 -24.44
CA ALA A 326 -12.46 10.71 -24.16
C ALA A 326 -12.84 9.93 -25.43
N GLN A 327 -13.52 10.56 -26.41
CA GLN A 327 -13.88 9.95 -27.70
C GLN A 327 -12.63 9.58 -28.50
N GLU A 328 -11.66 10.48 -28.58
CA GLU A 328 -10.43 10.27 -29.32
C GLU A 328 -9.50 9.23 -28.67
N VAL A 329 -9.44 9.21 -27.32
CA VAL A 329 -8.72 8.17 -26.58
C VAL A 329 -9.31 6.79 -26.87
N VAL A 330 -10.65 6.66 -26.82
CA VAL A 330 -11.31 5.37 -27.12
C VAL A 330 -11.17 4.99 -28.60
N SER A 331 -11.21 5.96 -29.50
CA SER A 331 -10.92 5.74 -30.93
C SER A 331 -9.48 5.24 -31.14
N GLY A 332 -8.52 5.87 -30.45
CA GLY A 332 -7.11 5.47 -30.45
C GLY A 332 -6.93 4.03 -29.94
N ILE A 333 -7.57 3.68 -28.81
CA ILE A 333 -7.54 2.31 -28.28
C ILE A 333 -8.04 1.31 -29.30
N LYS A 334 -9.20 1.57 -29.94
CA LYS A 334 -9.76 0.68 -30.98
C LYS A 334 -8.83 0.51 -32.17
N SER A 335 -8.11 1.56 -32.56
CA SER A 335 -7.20 1.52 -33.70
C SER A 335 -5.90 0.75 -33.42
N LEU A 336 -5.49 0.69 -32.16
CA LEU A 336 -4.24 0.04 -31.72
C LEU A 336 -4.42 -1.45 -31.43
N VAL A 337 -5.56 -1.85 -30.87
CA VAL A 337 -5.81 -3.26 -30.55
C VAL A 337 -5.78 -4.12 -31.82
N GLY A 338 -5.03 -5.22 -31.76
CA GLY A 338 -4.81 -6.14 -32.88
C GLY A 338 -3.67 -5.72 -33.82
N THR A 339 -3.03 -4.56 -33.62
CA THR A 339 -1.83 -4.16 -34.40
C THR A 339 -0.54 -4.69 -33.77
N GLU A 340 0.50 -4.76 -34.54
CA GLU A 340 1.86 -5.05 -34.10
C GLU A 340 2.63 -3.74 -33.96
N ILE A 341 3.43 -3.63 -32.89
CA ILE A 341 4.31 -2.46 -32.69
C ILE A 341 5.76 -2.90 -32.52
N GLU A 342 6.68 -2.02 -32.92
CA GLU A 342 8.11 -2.27 -32.81
C GLU A 342 8.53 -2.46 -31.35
N GLY A 343 9.25 -3.54 -31.06
CA GLY A 343 9.77 -3.86 -29.74
C GLY A 343 8.79 -4.59 -28.81
N TYR A 344 7.64 -5.00 -29.30
CA TYR A 344 6.67 -5.83 -28.58
C TYR A 344 6.37 -7.13 -29.36
N ASP A 345 6.42 -8.26 -28.64
CA ASP A 345 6.17 -9.58 -29.23
C ASP A 345 4.66 -9.87 -29.28
N GLY A 346 4.09 -9.86 -30.48
CA GLY A 346 2.67 -10.15 -30.71
C GLY A 346 1.83 -8.92 -31.03
N LYS A 347 0.50 -9.14 -31.05
CA LYS A 347 -0.49 -8.09 -31.31
C LYS A 347 -0.98 -7.49 -30.01
N LEU A 348 -1.16 -6.17 -30.00
CA LEU A 348 -1.70 -5.46 -28.85
C LEU A 348 -3.09 -5.97 -28.48
N SER A 349 -3.28 -6.24 -27.20
CA SER A 349 -4.55 -6.53 -26.55
C SER A 349 -5.04 -5.34 -25.72
N TYR A 350 -6.27 -5.38 -25.22
CA TYR A 350 -6.77 -4.36 -24.30
C TYR A 350 -5.96 -4.31 -22.99
N SER A 351 -5.42 -5.42 -22.54
CA SER A 351 -4.62 -5.53 -21.31
C SER A 351 -3.24 -4.87 -21.41
N ASP A 352 -2.76 -4.59 -22.63
CA ASP A 352 -1.49 -3.89 -22.88
C ASP A 352 -1.62 -2.38 -22.78
N ILE A 353 -2.85 -1.86 -22.62
CA ILE A 353 -3.17 -0.44 -22.67
C ILE A 353 -3.58 0.07 -21.31
N ALA A 354 -2.98 1.18 -20.88
CA ALA A 354 -3.35 1.91 -19.68
C ALA A 354 -3.80 3.34 -20.01
N VAL A 355 -4.85 3.82 -19.33
CA VAL A 355 -5.26 5.22 -19.32
C VAL A 355 -4.99 5.78 -17.93
N LEU A 356 -4.12 6.75 -17.85
CA LEU A 356 -3.65 7.37 -16.61
C LEU A 356 -4.16 8.79 -16.48
N ALA A 357 -4.55 9.16 -15.26
CA ALA A 357 -4.92 10.53 -14.92
C ALA A 357 -4.34 10.95 -13.56
N ARG A 358 -4.29 12.25 -13.31
CA ARG A 358 -3.84 12.80 -12.01
C ARG A 358 -4.77 12.41 -10.86
N ASN A 359 -6.07 12.32 -11.12
CA ASN A 359 -7.08 11.92 -10.15
C ASN A 359 -8.20 11.09 -10.81
N LYS A 360 -8.98 10.38 -9.99
CA LYS A 360 -10.03 9.47 -10.44
C LYS A 360 -11.18 10.18 -11.18
N PHE A 361 -11.45 11.46 -10.88
CA PHE A 361 -12.58 12.19 -11.48
C PHE A 361 -12.39 12.38 -12.97
N VAL A 362 -11.15 12.61 -13.42
CA VAL A 362 -10.83 12.76 -14.85
C VAL A 362 -11.16 11.48 -15.63
N LEU A 363 -10.96 10.31 -15.03
CA LEU A 363 -11.23 9.02 -15.67
C LEU A 363 -12.72 8.76 -15.90
N GLY A 364 -13.63 9.48 -15.23
CA GLY A 364 -15.07 9.24 -15.35
C GLY A 364 -15.59 9.39 -16.77
N LYS A 365 -15.10 10.37 -17.56
CA LYS A 365 -15.49 10.54 -18.96
C LYS A 365 -14.94 9.44 -19.87
N ILE A 366 -13.74 8.98 -19.59
CA ILE A 366 -13.13 7.82 -20.30
C ILE A 366 -13.97 6.57 -20.03
N GLU A 367 -14.34 6.34 -18.77
CA GLU A 367 -15.19 5.21 -18.37
C GLU A 367 -16.55 5.22 -19.07
N GLU A 368 -17.24 6.37 -19.08
CA GLU A 368 -18.51 6.54 -19.79
C GLU A 368 -18.37 6.17 -21.27
N GLN A 369 -17.29 6.59 -21.93
CA GLN A 369 -17.04 6.34 -23.33
C GLN A 369 -16.64 4.89 -23.62
N LEU A 370 -15.85 4.22 -22.74
CA LEU A 370 -15.54 2.80 -22.83
C LEU A 370 -16.81 1.97 -22.69
N LYS A 371 -17.67 2.27 -21.70
CA LYS A 371 -18.98 1.62 -21.51
C LYS A 371 -19.88 1.75 -22.75
N SER A 372 -20.04 2.98 -23.25
CA SER A 372 -20.87 3.22 -24.44
C SER A 372 -20.36 2.52 -25.70
N SER A 373 -19.06 2.28 -25.76
CA SER A 373 -18.38 1.54 -26.82
C SER A 373 -18.31 0.04 -26.61
N ASN A 374 -18.82 -0.48 -25.49
CA ASN A 374 -18.79 -1.87 -25.08
C ASN A 374 -17.36 -2.48 -25.07
N LEU A 375 -16.37 -1.68 -24.63
CA LEU A 375 -14.98 -2.12 -24.51
C LEU A 375 -14.68 -2.62 -23.09
N PRO A 376 -13.91 -3.70 -22.93
CA PRO A 376 -13.54 -4.20 -21.61
C PRO A 376 -12.54 -3.25 -20.95
N TYR A 377 -12.78 -2.92 -19.69
CA TYR A 377 -11.88 -2.12 -18.86
C TYR A 377 -11.98 -2.54 -17.39
N HIS A 378 -10.99 -2.18 -16.62
CA HIS A 378 -11.00 -2.32 -15.17
C HIS A 378 -10.27 -1.15 -14.50
N TYR A 379 -10.71 -0.79 -13.28
CA TYR A 379 -9.97 0.12 -12.44
C TYR A 379 -8.89 -0.63 -11.68
N LYS A 380 -7.67 -0.08 -11.74
CA LYS A 380 -6.63 -0.52 -10.84
C LYS A 380 -6.84 0.12 -9.48
N THR A 381 -7.03 -0.71 -8.47
CA THR A 381 -7.08 -0.28 -7.06
C THR A 381 -5.70 -0.45 -6.42
N THR A 382 -5.29 0.50 -5.59
CA THR A 382 -4.23 0.26 -4.61
C THR A 382 -4.72 -0.85 -3.70
N GLY A 383 -3.83 -1.73 -3.26
CA GLY A 383 -4.15 -2.86 -2.38
C GLY A 383 -4.80 -2.45 -1.05
N ALA A 384 -5.94 -1.77 -1.16
CA ALA A 384 -6.89 -1.63 -0.07
C ALA A 384 -7.31 -3.04 0.34
N GLY A 385 -7.51 -3.24 1.63
CA GLY A 385 -7.97 -4.51 2.15
C GLY A 385 -9.21 -5.02 1.41
N LEU A 386 -9.53 -6.27 1.61
CA LEU A 386 -10.71 -6.89 1.03
C LEU A 386 -11.97 -6.12 1.49
N GLU A 387 -12.68 -5.50 0.56
CA GLU A 387 -13.95 -4.82 0.81
C GLU A 387 -15.10 -5.70 0.35
N PHE A 388 -16.06 -5.92 1.22
CA PHE A 388 -17.26 -6.69 0.92
C PHE A 388 -18.42 -5.75 0.56
N ALA A 389 -19.23 -6.11 -0.42
CA ALA A 389 -20.43 -5.37 -0.80
C ALA A 389 -21.68 -5.92 -0.10
N SER A 390 -21.80 -7.26 0.00
CA SER A 390 -22.97 -7.91 0.58
C SER A 390 -23.06 -7.74 2.11
N THR A 391 -24.29 -7.69 2.62
CA THR A 391 -24.57 -7.64 4.07
C THR A 391 -23.99 -8.85 4.80
N ALA A 392 -24.08 -10.03 4.20
CA ALA A 392 -23.63 -11.28 4.81
C ALA A 392 -22.09 -11.31 4.97
N ALA A 393 -21.35 -10.98 3.92
CA ALA A 393 -19.88 -10.97 3.99
C ALA A 393 -19.35 -9.84 4.90
N LYS A 394 -20.02 -8.68 4.91
CA LYS A 394 -19.72 -7.59 5.88
C LYS A 394 -19.97 -8.04 7.32
N ALA A 395 -21.09 -8.71 7.58
CA ALA A 395 -21.42 -9.21 8.91
C ALA A 395 -20.42 -10.28 9.37
N PHE A 396 -19.99 -11.17 8.46
CA PHE A 396 -18.95 -12.16 8.75
C PHE A 396 -17.61 -11.49 9.10
N ASP A 397 -17.16 -10.53 8.29
CA ASP A 397 -15.92 -9.81 8.51
C ASP A 397 -15.94 -9.06 9.85
N LEU A 398 -17.00 -8.30 10.14
CA LEU A 398 -17.15 -7.60 11.41
C LEU A 398 -17.21 -8.55 12.60
N ALA A 399 -17.89 -9.69 12.48
CA ALA A 399 -17.93 -10.70 13.52
C ALA A 399 -16.54 -11.33 13.77
N MET A 400 -15.79 -11.59 12.71
CA MET A 400 -14.40 -12.05 12.80
C MET A 400 -13.50 -11.00 13.48
N VAL A 401 -13.67 -9.72 13.16
CA VAL A 401 -12.97 -8.60 13.81
C VAL A 401 -13.25 -8.58 15.32
N VAL A 402 -14.52 -8.59 15.72
CA VAL A 402 -14.92 -8.59 17.14
C VAL A 402 -14.47 -9.87 17.86
N ARG A 403 -14.48 -11.01 17.18
CA ARG A 403 -13.98 -12.28 17.72
C ARG A 403 -12.48 -12.23 18.04
N THR A 404 -11.69 -11.56 17.19
CA THR A 404 -10.24 -11.43 17.40
C THR A 404 -9.88 -10.34 18.40
N ASN A 405 -10.73 -9.32 18.54
CA ASN A 405 -10.53 -8.22 19.47
C ASN A 405 -11.82 -7.91 20.25
N PRO A 406 -12.06 -8.56 21.40
CA PRO A 406 -13.28 -8.33 22.22
C PRO A 406 -13.39 -6.92 22.80
N TYR A 407 -12.34 -6.12 22.75
CA TYR A 407 -12.35 -4.72 23.21
C TYR A 407 -12.88 -3.75 22.15
N ASP A 408 -13.05 -4.23 20.92
CA ASP A 408 -13.45 -3.42 19.76
C ASP A 408 -14.96 -3.15 19.77
N ARG A 409 -15.35 -2.10 20.49
CA ARG A 409 -16.74 -1.64 20.55
C ARG A 409 -17.20 -1.03 19.21
N LEU A 410 -16.27 -0.39 18.47
CA LEU A 410 -16.62 0.24 17.21
C LEU A 410 -17.18 -0.77 16.20
N HIS A 411 -16.47 -1.87 15.99
CA HIS A 411 -16.91 -2.91 15.05
C HIS A 411 -18.08 -3.73 15.61
N LEU A 412 -18.19 -3.89 16.93
CA LEU A 412 -19.38 -4.48 17.53
C LEU A 412 -20.64 -3.66 17.23
N ASP A 413 -20.59 -2.33 17.36
CA ASP A 413 -21.71 -1.43 17.05
C ASP A 413 -22.02 -1.41 15.55
N MET A 414 -21.00 -1.46 14.70
CA MET A 414 -21.17 -1.60 13.26
C MET A 414 -21.87 -2.93 12.89
N LEU A 415 -21.46 -4.03 13.52
CA LEU A 415 -22.11 -5.35 13.33
C LEU A 415 -23.57 -5.28 13.74
N GLN A 416 -23.86 -4.75 14.94
CA GLN A 416 -25.24 -4.58 15.43
C GLN A 416 -26.08 -3.79 14.43
N SER A 417 -25.55 -2.69 13.90
CA SER A 417 -26.25 -1.86 12.90
C SER A 417 -26.56 -2.62 11.62
N ILE A 418 -25.62 -3.43 11.12
CA ILE A 418 -25.79 -4.18 9.86
C ILE A 418 -26.80 -5.31 10.02
N VAL A 419 -26.79 -6.02 11.16
CA VAL A 419 -27.71 -7.14 11.39
C VAL A 419 -29.03 -6.73 12.04
N GLY A 420 -29.26 -5.41 12.26
CA GLY A 420 -30.52 -4.86 12.72
C GLY A 420 -30.83 -5.12 14.21
N VAL A 421 -29.81 -5.26 15.06
CA VAL A 421 -29.94 -5.41 16.52
C VAL A 421 -29.31 -4.21 17.24
N SER A 422 -29.54 -4.10 18.55
CA SER A 422 -28.98 -3.00 19.35
C SER A 422 -28.80 -3.42 20.81
N HIS A 423 -27.99 -2.63 21.54
CA HIS A 423 -27.71 -2.80 22.98
C HIS A 423 -27.01 -4.12 23.38
N CYS A 424 -26.38 -4.82 22.43
CA CYS A 424 -25.58 -5.99 22.73
C CYS A 424 -24.18 -5.56 23.18
N LYS A 425 -23.66 -6.23 24.23
CA LYS A 425 -22.34 -5.92 24.81
C LYS A 425 -21.27 -6.93 24.39
N SER A 426 -21.64 -8.01 23.74
CA SER A 426 -20.73 -9.04 23.24
C SER A 426 -21.24 -9.66 21.95
N LEU A 427 -20.35 -10.36 21.24
CA LEU A 427 -20.67 -11.06 20.01
C LEU A 427 -21.74 -12.14 20.21
N GLU A 428 -21.70 -12.85 21.35
CA GLU A 428 -22.70 -13.88 21.69
C GLU A 428 -24.10 -13.28 21.81
N GLN A 429 -24.23 -12.12 22.47
CA GLN A 429 -25.52 -11.42 22.55
C GLN A 429 -26.04 -10.98 21.19
N VAL A 430 -25.14 -10.54 20.29
CA VAL A 430 -25.51 -10.21 18.91
C VAL A 430 -26.06 -11.44 18.22
N VAL A 431 -25.37 -12.58 18.27
CA VAL A 431 -25.82 -13.85 17.66
C VAL A 431 -27.19 -14.26 18.16
N GLU A 432 -27.42 -14.19 19.47
CA GLU A 432 -28.73 -14.56 20.07
C GLU A 432 -29.87 -13.65 19.61
N SER A 433 -29.56 -12.35 19.36
CA SER A 433 -30.57 -11.32 19.06
C SER A 433 -30.93 -11.25 17.56
N ILE A 434 -30.14 -11.83 16.65
CA ILE A 434 -30.41 -11.80 15.21
C ILE A 434 -31.68 -12.60 14.87
N SER A 435 -32.60 -11.93 14.17
CA SER A 435 -33.88 -12.57 13.75
C SER A 435 -33.77 -13.26 12.38
N ASP A 436 -32.93 -12.73 11.47
CA ASP A 436 -32.70 -13.33 10.16
C ASP A 436 -31.89 -14.61 10.29
N ALA A 437 -32.45 -15.73 9.81
CA ALA A 437 -31.87 -17.05 10.01
C ALA A 437 -30.50 -17.21 9.31
N PHE A 438 -30.36 -16.66 8.10
CA PHE A 438 -29.13 -16.75 7.34
C PHE A 438 -28.03 -15.86 7.96
N LEU A 439 -28.34 -14.60 8.27
CA LEU A 439 -27.38 -13.69 8.93
C LEU A 439 -26.97 -14.22 10.32
N LYS A 440 -27.91 -14.82 11.05
CA LYS A 440 -27.60 -15.48 12.34
C LYS A 440 -26.57 -16.59 12.16
N GLU A 441 -26.77 -17.47 11.18
CA GLU A 441 -25.81 -18.54 10.87
C GLU A 441 -24.45 -17.96 10.47
N VAL A 442 -24.42 -16.93 9.60
CA VAL A 442 -23.19 -16.26 9.17
C VAL A 442 -22.38 -15.72 10.35
N VAL A 443 -23.02 -14.97 11.25
CA VAL A 443 -22.37 -14.37 12.42
C VAL A 443 -21.98 -15.45 13.44
N GLN A 444 -22.81 -16.47 13.63
CA GLN A 444 -22.50 -17.61 14.50
C GLN A 444 -21.28 -18.38 14.00
N GLN A 445 -21.19 -18.67 12.71
CA GLN A 445 -20.05 -19.36 12.12
C GLN A 445 -18.76 -18.53 12.27
N ALA A 446 -18.82 -17.21 12.10
CA ALA A 446 -17.68 -16.33 12.35
C ALA A 446 -17.26 -16.32 13.83
N SER A 447 -18.22 -16.35 14.78
CA SER A 447 -17.94 -16.40 16.23
C SER A 447 -17.25 -17.69 16.69
N LEU A 448 -17.40 -18.77 15.93
CA LEU A 448 -16.81 -20.09 16.21
C LEU A 448 -15.42 -20.28 15.57
N LEU A 449 -14.87 -19.26 14.91
CA LEU A 449 -13.53 -19.34 14.34
C LEU A 449 -12.49 -19.56 15.45
N GLU A 450 -11.59 -20.50 15.21
CA GLU A 450 -10.44 -20.75 16.11
C GLU A 450 -9.39 -19.67 15.99
N ASP A 451 -8.65 -19.39 17.05
CA ASP A 451 -7.63 -18.31 17.07
C ASP A 451 -6.51 -18.53 16.06
N ASP A 452 -6.18 -19.79 15.75
CA ASP A 452 -5.24 -20.17 14.70
C ASP A 452 -5.87 -20.23 13.29
N GLY A 453 -7.19 -20.00 13.18
CA GLY A 453 -7.93 -20.08 11.93
C GLY A 453 -8.00 -21.49 11.30
N SER A 454 -7.65 -22.53 12.06
CA SER A 454 -7.61 -23.93 11.57
C SER A 454 -8.94 -24.39 10.98
N ASN A 455 -10.06 -23.85 11.46
CA ASN A 455 -11.40 -24.18 10.99
C ASN A 455 -11.95 -23.22 9.92
N MET A 456 -11.18 -22.25 9.41
CA MET A 456 -11.65 -21.24 8.45
C MET A 456 -12.33 -21.86 7.22
N TYR A 457 -11.72 -22.88 6.62
CA TYR A 457 -12.31 -23.55 5.46
C TYR A 457 -13.65 -24.22 5.76
N GLN A 458 -13.76 -24.85 6.94
CA GLN A 458 -14.99 -25.52 7.36
C GLN A 458 -16.08 -24.49 7.63
N THR A 459 -15.74 -23.39 8.28
CA THR A 459 -16.61 -22.26 8.58
C THR A 459 -17.18 -21.64 7.29
N ILE A 460 -16.33 -21.28 6.33
CA ILE A 460 -16.77 -20.75 5.03
C ILE A 460 -17.64 -21.76 4.30
N LYS A 461 -17.26 -23.03 4.29
CA LYS A 461 -18.05 -24.09 3.66
C LYS A 461 -19.43 -24.25 4.31
N SER A 462 -19.54 -24.11 5.63
CA SER A 462 -20.82 -24.15 6.34
C SER A 462 -21.73 -23.01 5.88
N VAL A 463 -21.21 -21.76 5.84
CA VAL A 463 -21.95 -20.60 5.34
C VAL A 463 -22.43 -20.81 3.91
N LEU A 464 -21.56 -21.28 3.00
CA LEU A 464 -21.91 -21.53 1.61
C LEU A 464 -22.93 -22.68 1.43
N ASN A 465 -22.90 -23.69 2.30
CA ASN A 465 -23.91 -24.76 2.29
C ASN A 465 -25.28 -24.25 2.76
N THR A 466 -25.32 -23.42 3.80
CA THR A 466 -26.53 -22.74 4.25
C THR A 466 -27.10 -21.83 3.17
N LEU A 467 -26.26 -21.07 2.49
CA LEU A 467 -26.66 -20.24 1.34
C LEU A 467 -27.34 -21.08 0.23
N LYS A 468 -26.75 -22.24 -0.09
CA LYS A 468 -27.33 -23.17 -1.09
C LYS A 468 -28.63 -23.80 -0.65
N ALA A 469 -28.79 -24.05 0.65
CA ALA A 469 -29.98 -24.64 1.22
C ALA A 469 -31.10 -23.62 1.47
N SER A 470 -30.77 -22.33 1.57
CA SER A 470 -31.74 -21.26 1.72
C SER A 470 -32.65 -21.20 0.48
N ASN A 471 -33.95 -21.21 0.69
CA ASN A 471 -34.91 -21.06 -0.39
C ASN A 471 -34.72 -19.66 -1.04
N ALA A 472 -34.91 -19.56 -2.35
CA ALA A 472 -34.80 -18.33 -3.11
C ALA A 472 -35.65 -17.14 -2.57
N SER A 473 -36.58 -17.41 -1.66
CA SER A 473 -37.43 -16.44 -0.94
C SER A 473 -36.67 -15.60 0.10
N GLU A 474 -35.50 -16.03 0.58
CA GLU A 474 -34.69 -15.29 1.56
C GLU A 474 -33.78 -14.26 0.89
N PHE A 475 -33.48 -14.43 -0.41
CA PHE A 475 -32.71 -13.47 -1.20
C PHE A 475 -33.61 -12.66 -2.11
N LYS A 476 -33.34 -11.36 -2.21
CA LYS A 476 -34.12 -10.45 -3.07
C LYS A 476 -33.94 -10.76 -4.56
N SER A 477 -32.81 -11.37 -4.93
CA SER A 477 -32.52 -11.81 -6.30
C SER A 477 -31.47 -12.93 -6.33
N THR A 478 -31.43 -13.68 -7.45
CA THR A 478 -30.36 -14.67 -7.71
C THR A 478 -28.99 -14.00 -7.77
N ASP A 479 -28.92 -12.74 -8.23
CA ASP A 479 -27.67 -11.98 -8.34
C ASP A 479 -27.09 -11.66 -6.95
N GLU A 480 -27.94 -11.40 -5.95
CA GLU A 480 -27.51 -11.15 -4.58
C GLU A 480 -26.90 -12.42 -3.96
N ALA A 481 -27.49 -13.58 -4.19
CA ALA A 481 -26.95 -14.86 -3.73
C ALA A 481 -25.61 -15.21 -4.41
N LEU A 482 -25.46 -14.91 -5.69
CA LEU A 482 -24.21 -15.08 -6.41
C LEU A 482 -23.12 -14.15 -5.87
N ALA A 483 -23.45 -12.89 -5.61
CA ALA A 483 -22.49 -11.94 -5.03
C ALA A 483 -21.97 -12.42 -3.66
N VAL A 484 -22.85 -12.91 -2.79
CA VAL A 484 -22.45 -13.49 -1.50
C VAL A 484 -21.54 -14.71 -1.70
N PHE A 485 -21.87 -15.59 -2.64
CA PHE A 485 -21.06 -16.77 -2.93
C PHE A 485 -19.65 -16.38 -3.39
N ASP A 486 -19.53 -15.44 -4.32
CA ASP A 486 -18.26 -14.98 -4.87
C ASP A 486 -17.38 -14.31 -3.80
N GLU A 487 -17.99 -13.54 -2.89
CA GLU A 487 -17.26 -12.87 -1.80
C GLU A 487 -16.70 -13.87 -0.77
N PHE A 488 -17.45 -14.92 -0.42
CA PHE A 488 -16.94 -15.97 0.47
C PHE A 488 -15.88 -16.85 -0.19
N GLU A 489 -15.99 -17.15 -1.48
CA GLU A 489 -14.92 -17.82 -2.23
C GLU A 489 -13.66 -16.93 -2.31
N LEU A 490 -13.82 -15.62 -2.50
CA LEU A 490 -12.72 -14.67 -2.46
C LEU A 490 -12.03 -14.64 -1.09
N LEU A 491 -12.78 -14.57 0.00
CA LEU A 491 -12.25 -14.65 1.37
C LEU A 491 -11.45 -15.96 1.60
N LYS A 492 -11.96 -17.06 1.10
CA LYS A 492 -11.28 -18.37 1.17
C LYS A 492 -9.94 -18.35 0.40
N HIS A 493 -9.90 -17.70 -0.75
CA HIS A 493 -8.66 -17.54 -1.51
C HIS A 493 -7.64 -16.67 -0.76
N HIS A 494 -8.09 -15.56 -0.16
CA HIS A 494 -7.23 -14.69 0.66
C HIS A 494 -6.64 -15.45 1.86
N TRP A 495 -7.47 -16.21 2.58
CA TRP A 495 -6.99 -17.06 3.67
C TRP A 495 -5.97 -18.10 3.19
N SER A 496 -6.25 -18.78 2.07
CA SER A 496 -5.34 -19.79 1.50
C SER A 496 -3.97 -19.19 1.11
N SER A 497 -3.97 -18.01 0.51
CA SER A 497 -2.76 -17.28 0.13
C SER A 497 -1.95 -16.89 1.37
N TYR A 498 -2.62 -16.33 2.37
CA TYR A 498 -1.99 -15.95 3.64
C TYR A 498 -1.38 -17.17 4.34
N ALA A 499 -2.14 -18.24 4.55
CA ALA A 499 -1.69 -19.43 5.27
C ALA A 499 -0.49 -20.14 4.60
N LYS A 500 -0.32 -19.99 3.28
CA LYS A 500 0.85 -20.48 2.55
C LYS A 500 2.07 -19.57 2.69
N SER A 501 1.87 -18.29 2.97
CA SER A 501 2.94 -17.29 3.01
C SER A 501 3.63 -17.16 4.37
N VAL A 502 3.04 -17.69 5.43
CA VAL A 502 3.54 -17.57 6.81
C VAL A 502 3.66 -18.94 7.50
N THR A 503 4.62 -19.05 8.41
CA THR A 503 4.88 -20.32 9.13
C THR A 503 3.95 -20.48 10.34
N ASN A 504 3.67 -19.38 11.04
CA ASN A 504 2.71 -19.33 12.15
C ASN A 504 1.60 -18.36 11.75
N TYR A 505 0.41 -18.86 11.54
CA TYR A 505 -0.74 -18.05 11.17
C TYR A 505 -1.74 -17.99 12.32
N SER A 506 -2.39 -16.83 12.48
CA SER A 506 -3.48 -16.62 13.40
C SER A 506 -4.59 -15.81 12.74
N LEU A 507 -5.78 -15.87 13.29
CA LEU A 507 -6.92 -15.12 12.78
C LEU A 507 -6.70 -13.61 12.89
N SER A 508 -6.13 -13.13 13.99
CA SER A 508 -5.79 -11.71 14.19
C SER A 508 -4.71 -11.23 13.22
N ALA A 509 -3.65 -12.02 13.00
CA ALA A 509 -2.61 -11.70 12.04
C ALA A 509 -3.13 -11.74 10.59
N PHE A 510 -4.02 -12.67 10.25
CA PHE A 510 -4.71 -12.67 8.96
C PHE A 510 -5.53 -11.39 8.75
N ARG A 511 -6.28 -10.96 9.76
CA ARG A 511 -7.08 -9.74 9.69
C ARG A 511 -6.20 -8.49 9.50
N ASN A 512 -5.09 -8.40 10.23
CA ASN A 512 -4.10 -7.34 10.04
C ASN A 512 -3.46 -7.41 8.65
N ALA A 513 -3.10 -8.60 8.17
CA ALA A 513 -2.58 -8.81 6.83
C ALA A 513 -3.57 -8.39 5.73
N MET A 514 -4.88 -8.63 5.94
CA MET A 514 -5.94 -8.11 5.05
C MET A 514 -5.94 -6.57 5.04
N SER A 515 -5.91 -5.94 6.20
CA SER A 515 -5.86 -4.47 6.31
C SER A 515 -4.59 -3.88 5.67
N LEU A 516 -3.46 -4.57 5.76
CA LEU A 516 -2.19 -4.20 5.11
C LEU A 516 -2.14 -4.54 3.61
N GLY A 517 -3.17 -5.17 3.05
CA GLY A 517 -3.19 -5.65 1.65
C GLY A 517 -2.16 -6.75 1.36
N GLN A 518 -1.73 -7.50 2.38
CA GLN A 518 -0.73 -8.57 2.26
C GLN A 518 -1.33 -9.90 1.80
N THR A 519 -2.65 -10.01 1.82
CA THR A 519 -3.38 -11.21 1.40
C THR A 519 -3.85 -11.13 -0.05
N SER A 520 -3.46 -10.07 -0.80
CA SER A 520 -3.94 -9.89 -2.16
C SER A 520 -3.62 -11.13 -3.00
N VAL A 521 -4.66 -11.78 -3.46
CA VAL A 521 -4.55 -12.76 -4.55
C VAL A 521 -4.03 -11.98 -5.76
N ALA A 522 -3.00 -12.51 -6.42
CA ALA A 522 -2.55 -11.94 -7.70
C ALA A 522 -3.80 -11.66 -8.52
N SER A 523 -4.02 -10.39 -8.91
CA SER A 523 -5.20 -10.00 -9.68
C SER A 523 -5.35 -11.03 -10.79
N LEU A 524 -6.46 -11.75 -10.80
CA LEU A 524 -6.87 -12.49 -11.98
C LEU A 524 -6.61 -11.54 -13.15
N ASP A 525 -5.89 -11.99 -14.16
CA ASP A 525 -5.63 -11.20 -15.37
C ASP A 525 -7.01 -10.78 -15.92
N VAL A 526 -7.47 -9.62 -15.45
CA VAL A 526 -8.74 -9.08 -15.90
C VAL A 526 -8.46 -8.50 -17.27
N GLU A 527 -8.98 -9.17 -18.27
CA GLU A 527 -8.87 -8.72 -19.66
C GLU A 527 -9.54 -7.35 -19.79
N GLY A 528 -8.81 -6.35 -20.26
CA GLY A 528 -9.38 -5.02 -20.47
C GLY A 528 -8.36 -3.89 -20.30
N VAL A 529 -8.78 -2.68 -20.73
CA VAL A 529 -8.00 -1.45 -20.57
C VAL A 529 -7.87 -1.10 -19.10
N THR A 530 -6.65 -0.84 -18.64
CA THR A 530 -6.40 -0.42 -17.26
C THR A 530 -6.67 1.06 -17.08
N LEU A 531 -7.64 1.42 -16.24
CA LEU A 531 -7.85 2.79 -15.77
C LEU A 531 -7.18 3.00 -14.41
N SER A 532 -6.31 4.02 -14.29
CA SER A 532 -5.57 4.22 -13.04
C SER A 532 -5.20 5.69 -12.82
N THR A 533 -4.95 6.04 -11.56
CA THR A 533 -4.21 7.28 -11.28
C THR A 533 -2.70 7.02 -11.39
N VAL A 534 -1.93 8.09 -11.64
CA VAL A 534 -0.45 7.99 -11.70
C VAL A 534 0.13 7.36 -10.43
N HIS A 535 -0.38 7.76 -9.24
CA HIS A 535 0.09 7.21 -7.97
C HIS A 535 -0.14 5.70 -7.83
N THR A 536 -1.31 5.23 -8.26
CA THR A 536 -1.66 3.80 -8.19
C THR A 536 -0.88 2.95 -9.20
N MET A 537 -0.48 3.56 -10.33
CA MET A 537 0.28 2.88 -11.38
C MET A 537 1.79 2.86 -11.13
N LYS A 538 2.31 3.63 -10.17
CA LYS A 538 3.75 3.67 -9.86
C LYS A 538 4.33 2.25 -9.67
N GLY A 539 5.51 2.03 -10.24
CA GLY A 539 6.20 0.73 -10.20
C GLY A 539 5.66 -0.31 -11.19
N GLN A 540 4.71 0.07 -12.05
CA GLN A 540 4.17 -0.79 -13.11
C GLN A 540 4.50 -0.22 -14.48
N GLN A 541 4.11 -0.95 -15.53
CA GLN A 541 4.34 -0.56 -16.91
C GLN A 541 3.20 -1.06 -17.78
N ALA A 542 2.93 -0.34 -18.86
CA ALA A 542 2.04 -0.75 -19.94
C ALA A 542 2.72 -0.53 -21.28
N VAL A 543 2.31 -1.26 -22.29
CA VAL A 543 2.91 -1.16 -23.64
C VAL A 543 2.48 0.15 -24.30
N VAL A 544 1.22 0.56 -24.08
CA VAL A 544 0.66 1.82 -24.53
C VAL A 544 0.05 2.57 -23.36
N VAL A 545 0.38 3.85 -23.21
CA VAL A 545 -0.16 4.71 -22.17
C VAL A 545 -0.85 5.92 -22.79
N PHE A 546 -2.10 6.14 -22.42
CA PHE A 546 -2.81 7.39 -22.64
C PHE A 546 -2.79 8.19 -21.33
N LEU A 547 -2.19 9.38 -21.35
CA LEU A 547 -2.18 10.29 -20.20
C LEU A 547 -3.18 11.40 -20.49
N VAL A 548 -4.23 11.50 -19.66
CA VAL A 548 -5.40 12.35 -19.88
C VAL A 548 -5.58 13.43 -18.82
N GLY A 549 -6.31 14.50 -19.17
CA GLY A 549 -6.58 15.62 -18.27
C GLY A 549 -5.33 16.44 -17.97
N MET A 550 -4.50 16.69 -18.97
CA MET A 550 -3.25 17.46 -18.88
C MET A 550 -3.49 18.98 -18.93
N ASP A 551 -4.50 19.44 -18.16
CA ASP A 551 -4.91 20.85 -18.10
C ASP A 551 -4.39 21.53 -16.83
N GLU A 552 -3.99 22.80 -16.94
CA GLU A 552 -3.62 23.62 -15.77
C GLU A 552 -4.77 23.65 -14.74
N GLY A 553 -4.45 23.31 -13.50
CA GLY A 553 -5.40 23.18 -12.41
C GLY A 553 -5.85 21.74 -12.14
N THR A 554 -5.67 20.83 -13.10
CA THR A 554 -5.87 19.39 -12.96
C THR A 554 -4.52 18.66 -12.88
N PHE A 555 -3.68 18.81 -13.89
CA PHE A 555 -2.32 18.31 -13.92
C PHE A 555 -1.40 19.30 -14.69
N PRO A 556 -0.64 20.15 -13.99
CA PRO A 556 -0.44 20.21 -12.53
C PRO A 556 -1.66 20.70 -11.75
N ASP A 557 -1.78 20.22 -10.48
CA ASP A 557 -2.84 20.59 -9.55
C ASP A 557 -2.82 22.11 -9.26
N TYR A 558 -4.00 22.75 -9.15
CA TYR A 558 -4.14 24.19 -8.91
C TYR A 558 -3.41 24.68 -7.65
N ARG A 559 -3.27 23.81 -6.62
CA ARG A 559 -2.55 24.15 -5.38
C ARG A 559 -1.06 24.30 -5.61
N ALA A 560 -0.48 23.46 -6.48
CA ALA A 560 0.91 23.54 -6.87
C ALA A 560 1.15 24.81 -7.70
N ILE A 561 0.27 25.12 -8.65
CA ILE A 561 0.34 26.34 -9.45
C ILE A 561 0.31 27.58 -8.55
N LYS A 562 -0.61 27.62 -7.57
CA LYS A 562 -0.75 28.74 -6.63
C LYS A 562 0.50 28.97 -5.77
N LYS A 563 1.27 27.92 -5.47
CA LYS A 563 2.53 28.01 -4.71
C LYS A 563 3.73 28.43 -5.57
N GLY A 564 3.58 28.36 -6.89
CA GLY A 564 4.60 28.82 -7.85
C GLY A 564 5.54 27.72 -8.35
N ASN A 565 6.21 28.00 -9.47
CA ASN A 565 7.00 27.02 -10.23
C ASN A 565 8.19 26.42 -9.48
N ASN A 566 8.72 27.09 -8.46
CA ASN A 566 9.86 26.62 -7.66
C ASN A 566 9.43 25.97 -6.34
N SER A 567 8.12 25.76 -6.14
CA SER A 567 7.61 25.13 -4.92
C SER A 567 7.87 23.61 -4.92
N ILE A 568 7.90 23.03 -3.71
CA ILE A 568 8.02 21.57 -3.52
C ILE A 568 6.83 20.87 -4.19
N GLU A 569 5.65 21.46 -4.11
CA GLU A 569 4.44 20.92 -4.71
C GLU A 569 4.52 20.88 -6.25
N MET A 570 5.07 21.90 -6.87
CA MET A 570 5.28 21.90 -8.32
C MET A 570 6.36 20.88 -8.73
N GLN A 571 7.40 20.71 -7.92
CA GLN A 571 8.38 19.65 -8.17
C GLN A 571 7.73 18.25 -8.07
N GLN A 572 6.79 18.06 -7.16
CA GLN A 572 6.03 16.82 -7.07
C GLN A 572 5.14 16.58 -8.28
N GLU A 573 4.49 17.61 -8.80
CA GLU A 573 3.72 17.48 -10.05
C GLU A 573 4.62 17.10 -11.24
N LYS A 574 5.82 17.66 -11.33
CA LYS A 574 6.82 17.25 -12.34
C LYS A 574 7.25 15.78 -12.15
N ASN A 575 7.47 15.35 -10.91
CA ASN A 575 7.78 13.95 -10.62
C ASN A 575 6.62 13.03 -10.96
N ASN A 576 5.36 13.42 -10.66
CA ASN A 576 4.18 12.70 -11.08
C ASN A 576 4.12 12.53 -12.60
N LEU A 577 4.37 13.60 -13.34
CA LEU A 577 4.39 13.57 -14.80
C LEU A 577 5.53 12.66 -15.31
N TYR A 578 6.72 12.77 -14.73
CA TYR A 578 7.85 11.92 -15.07
C TYR A 578 7.53 10.42 -14.86
N VAL A 579 6.91 10.05 -13.73
CA VAL A 579 6.47 8.68 -13.45
C VAL A 579 5.41 8.21 -14.44
N ALA A 580 4.47 9.10 -14.82
CA ALA A 580 3.41 8.76 -15.78
C ALA A 580 3.95 8.49 -17.20
N ILE A 581 5.06 9.16 -17.58
CA ILE A 581 5.68 9.02 -18.90
C ILE A 581 6.62 7.80 -18.93
N THR A 582 7.39 7.55 -17.86
CA THR A 582 8.46 6.53 -17.83
C THR A 582 8.03 5.21 -17.21
#